data_ee0fdc878c19c81175d7a2670177351e
#
_entry.id   ee0fdc878c19c81175d7a2670177351e
#
_cell.length_a   1.000
_cell.length_b   1.000
_cell.length_c   1.000
_cell.angle_alpha   90.00
_cell.angle_beta   90.00
_cell.angle_gamma   90.00
#
_symmetry.space_group_name_H-M   'P 1'
#
loop_
_entity.id
_entity.type
_entity.pdbx_description
1 polymer ?
#
loop_
_entity_poly.entity_id
_entity_poly.type
_entity_poly.pdbx_seq_one_letter_code
_entity_poly.pdbx_strand_id
1 'polypeptide(L)'
;MEGGRDLIYISSDLHLNHDKPFIYTARGYSSVEEMNKDLITKFNNTVTDEDEVYILGDLCLGGADSLIDNFKMLSQLNGNIHIILGNHDTETRRKMYEALPQVVSISYAETIHYRKYHFYLSHYPTLTANLDDDKPLRARTINLCGHSHVTDPFADWGKGCIYHCEVDAHNGFPISLDTIIEDMKRRVQEDEARYAKQLAALKKCFDEPFTKVNTIIQIQPIANCDKCISTPGYDCPGVQNPFYDRCPEGHKYQRDPPDGGYYS
;
A
#
# COMPACT_ATOMS: atom_id res chain seq x y z
N MET A 1 -29.37 26.31 -9.28
CA MET A 1 -28.88 25.62 -8.05
C MET A 1 -28.34 24.29 -8.54
N GLU A 2 -27.03 24.15 -8.68
CA GLU A 2 -26.42 22.84 -8.89
C GLU A 2 -26.63 22.08 -7.59
N GLY A 3 -27.46 21.02 -7.64
CA GLY A 3 -27.63 20.11 -6.52
C GLY A 3 -26.26 19.57 -6.16
N GLY A 4 -25.81 19.81 -4.92
CA GLY A 4 -24.58 19.27 -4.39
C GLY A 4 -24.60 17.76 -4.67
N ARG A 5 -23.60 17.26 -5.37
CA ARG A 5 -23.39 15.83 -5.47
C ARG A 5 -22.78 15.42 -4.15
N ASP A 6 -23.46 14.52 -3.45
CA ASP A 6 -22.88 13.87 -2.29
C ASP A 6 -21.56 13.23 -2.74
N LEU A 7 -20.44 13.69 -2.18
CA LEU A 7 -19.13 13.16 -2.53
C LEU A 7 -18.85 11.91 -1.68
N ILE A 8 -18.09 10.99 -2.24
CA ILE A 8 -17.60 9.84 -1.48
C ILE A 8 -16.15 10.08 -1.12
N TYR A 9 -15.87 10.09 0.16
CA TYR A 9 -14.53 10.22 0.72
C TYR A 9 -14.03 8.91 1.30
N ILE A 10 -12.73 8.72 1.28
CA ILE A 10 -12.05 7.59 1.89
C ILE A 10 -11.02 8.12 2.88
N SER A 11 -10.88 7.44 4.01
CA SER A 11 -9.83 7.67 5.00
C SER A 11 -9.46 6.35 5.67
N SER A 12 -8.35 6.29 6.35
CA SER A 12 -7.93 5.12 7.14
C SER A 12 -6.93 5.50 8.21
N ASP A 13 -6.81 4.65 9.24
CA ASP A 13 -5.75 4.70 10.24
C ASP A 13 -5.67 6.04 10.96
N LEU A 14 -6.83 6.56 11.39
CA LEU A 14 -6.89 7.80 12.18
C LEU A 14 -6.10 7.65 13.49
N HIS A 15 -6.19 6.49 14.13
CA HIS A 15 -5.50 6.19 15.38
C HIS A 15 -5.72 7.24 16.48
N LEU A 16 -6.94 7.78 16.58
CA LEU A 16 -7.26 8.75 17.64
C LEU A 16 -7.00 8.12 19.03
N ASN A 17 -6.46 8.88 19.94
CA ASN A 17 -6.03 8.42 21.28
C ASN A 17 -4.94 7.32 21.28
N HIS A 18 -4.19 7.19 20.19
CA HIS A 18 -3.03 6.32 20.20
C HIS A 18 -1.84 7.05 20.84
N ASP A 19 -1.81 7.09 22.16
CA ASP A 19 -0.75 7.75 22.94
C ASP A 19 0.56 6.94 22.92
N LYS A 20 1.16 6.89 21.73
CA LYS A 20 2.48 6.30 21.50
C LYS A 20 3.32 7.26 20.65
N PRO A 21 4.49 7.69 21.16
CA PRO A 21 5.35 8.65 20.45
C PRO A 21 5.66 8.25 19.01
N PHE A 22 5.85 6.96 18.73
CA PHE A 22 6.16 6.48 17.38
C PHE A 22 5.02 6.69 16.37
N ILE A 23 3.78 6.96 16.81
CA ILE A 23 2.66 7.32 15.94
C ILE A 23 2.61 8.83 15.71
N TYR A 24 2.39 9.60 16.78
CA TYR A 24 2.15 11.04 16.62
C TYR A 24 3.42 11.82 16.21
N THR A 25 4.62 11.41 16.67
CA THR A 25 5.87 12.07 16.25
C THR A 25 6.24 11.74 14.80
N ALA A 26 5.95 10.53 14.31
CA ALA A 26 6.15 10.18 12.91
C ALA A 26 5.27 11.04 11.97
N ARG A 27 4.11 11.46 12.45
CA ARG A 27 3.18 12.38 11.77
C ARG A 27 3.51 13.86 11.99
N GLY A 28 4.57 14.18 12.72
CA GLY A 28 5.03 15.55 12.98
C GLY A 28 4.33 16.28 14.13
N TYR A 29 3.57 15.57 14.99
CA TYR A 29 2.91 16.15 16.16
C TYR A 29 3.75 15.99 17.42
N SER A 30 3.59 16.92 18.36
CA SER A 30 4.28 16.92 19.66
C SER A 30 3.53 16.11 20.73
N SER A 31 2.23 15.88 20.54
CA SER A 31 1.40 15.09 21.46
C SER A 31 0.22 14.43 20.74
N VAL A 32 -0.39 13.44 21.40
CA VAL A 32 -1.59 12.76 20.89
C VAL A 32 -2.79 13.71 20.81
N GLU A 33 -2.92 14.65 21.75
CA GLU A 33 -3.99 15.64 21.77
C GLU A 33 -3.90 16.59 20.55
N GLU A 34 -2.68 17.02 20.22
CA GLU A 34 -2.43 17.84 19.03
C GLU A 34 -2.80 17.06 17.75
N MET A 35 -2.36 15.80 17.64
CA MET A 35 -2.70 14.91 16.53
C MET A 35 -4.22 14.73 16.41
N ASN A 36 -4.90 14.37 17.49
CA ASN A 36 -6.35 14.16 17.50
C ASN A 36 -7.11 15.40 17.01
N LYS A 37 -6.77 16.57 17.56
CA LYS A 37 -7.42 17.83 17.20
C LYS A 37 -7.21 18.17 15.73
N ASP A 38 -5.99 18.03 15.22
CA ASP A 38 -5.68 18.37 13.85
C ASP A 38 -6.37 17.43 12.85
N LEU A 39 -6.33 16.10 13.11
CA LEU A 39 -7.00 15.10 12.26
C LEU A 39 -8.52 15.34 12.20
N ILE A 40 -9.18 15.57 13.33
CA ILE A 40 -10.63 15.88 13.35
C ILE A 40 -10.91 17.19 12.60
N THR A 41 -10.06 18.21 12.78
CA THR A 41 -10.21 19.48 12.08
C THR A 41 -10.06 19.33 10.57
N LYS A 42 -9.04 18.59 10.10
CA LYS A 42 -8.81 18.30 8.69
C LYS A 42 -9.96 17.49 8.10
N PHE A 43 -10.44 16.49 8.83
CA PHE A 43 -11.58 15.68 8.42
C PHE A 43 -12.81 16.55 8.19
N ASN A 44 -13.21 17.35 9.16
CA ASN A 44 -14.42 18.19 9.12
C ASN A 44 -14.30 19.39 8.18
N ASN A 45 -13.10 19.84 7.86
CA ASN A 45 -12.87 20.85 6.82
C ASN A 45 -13.01 20.29 5.40
N THR A 46 -12.97 18.97 5.26
CA THR A 46 -13.01 18.28 3.97
C THR A 46 -14.40 17.67 3.73
N VAL A 47 -15.00 17.08 4.75
CA VAL A 47 -16.25 16.33 4.71
C VAL A 47 -17.39 17.17 5.29
N THR A 48 -18.52 17.19 4.59
CA THR A 48 -19.77 17.79 5.08
C THR A 48 -20.70 16.72 5.65
N ASP A 49 -21.79 17.12 6.31
CA ASP A 49 -22.75 16.18 6.90
C ASP A 49 -23.54 15.36 5.85
N GLU A 50 -23.58 15.82 4.61
CA GLU A 50 -24.26 15.16 3.49
C GLU A 50 -23.39 14.16 2.73
N ASP A 51 -22.06 14.17 2.96
CA ASP A 51 -21.12 13.31 2.24
C ASP A 51 -21.12 11.88 2.77
N GLU A 52 -20.80 10.93 1.89
CA GLU A 52 -20.53 9.53 2.26
C GLU A 52 -19.04 9.34 2.55
N VAL A 53 -18.70 8.71 3.66
CA VAL A 53 -17.31 8.50 4.07
C VAL A 53 -17.04 7.05 4.43
N TYR A 54 -16.06 6.43 3.78
CA TYR A 54 -15.58 5.11 4.15
C TYR A 54 -14.27 5.24 4.94
N ILE A 55 -14.26 4.80 6.20
CA ILE A 55 -13.06 4.73 7.03
C ILE A 55 -12.58 3.29 7.06
N LEU A 56 -11.39 3.05 6.49
CA LEU A 56 -10.86 1.71 6.26
C LEU A 56 -10.09 1.17 7.47
N GLY A 57 -10.65 1.33 8.67
CA GLY A 57 -10.20 0.74 9.91
C GLY A 57 -9.27 1.60 10.75
N ASP A 58 -9.01 1.09 11.94
CA ASP A 58 -8.11 1.65 12.94
C ASP A 58 -8.45 3.11 13.31
N LEU A 59 -9.76 3.32 13.65
CA LEU A 59 -10.27 4.66 13.93
C LEU A 59 -9.69 5.25 15.21
N CYS A 60 -9.63 4.46 16.29
CA CYS A 60 -9.15 4.93 17.59
C CYS A 60 -8.52 3.81 18.42
N LEU A 61 -7.69 4.20 19.39
CA LEU A 61 -7.07 3.30 20.35
C LEU A 61 -7.35 3.71 21.81
N GLY A 62 -6.57 3.20 22.72
CA GLY A 62 -6.72 3.34 24.16
C GLY A 62 -7.43 2.16 24.80
N GLY A 63 -7.38 2.09 26.13
CA GLY A 63 -8.02 1.05 26.95
C GLY A 63 -9.51 1.29 27.16
N ALA A 64 -10.11 0.50 28.06
CA ALA A 64 -11.52 0.62 28.43
C ALA A 64 -11.87 2.04 28.95
N ASP A 65 -10.95 2.67 29.67
CA ASP A 65 -11.14 4.03 30.22
C ASP A 65 -11.23 5.12 29.12
N SER A 66 -10.73 4.85 27.93
CA SER A 66 -10.73 5.79 26.80
C SER A 66 -12.00 5.70 25.95
N LEU A 67 -12.91 4.76 26.17
CA LEU A 67 -14.08 4.54 25.32
C LEU A 67 -14.99 5.76 25.24
N ILE A 68 -15.21 6.45 26.36
CA ILE A 68 -16.06 7.65 26.40
C ILE A 68 -15.41 8.80 25.62
N ASP A 69 -14.11 8.98 25.76
CA ASP A 69 -13.39 10.04 25.06
C ASP A 69 -13.28 9.73 23.57
N ASN A 70 -13.04 8.46 23.20
CA ASN A 70 -13.11 8.01 21.82
C ASN A 70 -14.49 8.25 21.19
N PHE A 71 -15.56 7.91 21.92
CA PHE A 71 -16.92 8.20 21.47
C PHE A 71 -17.15 9.70 21.20
N LYS A 72 -16.74 10.55 22.16
CA LYS A 72 -16.87 12.02 22.02
C LYS A 72 -16.06 12.57 20.85
N MET A 73 -14.86 12.04 20.59
CA MET A 73 -14.04 12.47 19.45
C MET A 73 -14.64 12.02 18.14
N LEU A 74 -15.00 10.74 18.02
CA LEU A 74 -15.60 10.20 16.81
C LEU A 74 -16.96 10.84 16.50
N SER A 75 -17.77 11.19 17.51
CA SER A 75 -19.05 11.87 17.31
C SER A 75 -18.92 13.30 16.76
N GLN A 76 -17.70 13.85 16.66
CA GLN A 76 -17.45 15.15 16.03
C GLN A 76 -17.23 15.05 14.52
N LEU A 77 -17.02 13.83 13.98
CA LEU A 77 -16.76 13.63 12.56
C LEU A 77 -18.04 13.83 11.76
N ASN A 78 -17.94 14.62 10.69
CA ASN A 78 -19.03 14.87 9.75
C ASN A 78 -19.24 13.68 8.81
N GLY A 79 -20.40 13.65 8.14
CA GLY A 79 -20.74 12.72 7.06
C GLY A 79 -21.47 11.46 7.52
N ASN A 80 -21.94 10.71 6.53
CA ASN A 80 -22.51 9.38 6.68
C ASN A 80 -21.37 8.35 6.68
N ILE A 81 -21.01 7.81 7.84
CA ILE A 81 -19.77 7.04 8.01
C ILE A 81 -20.01 5.54 7.83
N HIS A 82 -19.26 4.94 6.91
CA HIS A 82 -19.14 3.50 6.70
C HIS A 82 -17.80 3.03 7.24
N ILE A 83 -17.79 2.04 8.12
CA ILE A 83 -16.56 1.56 8.76
C ILE A 83 -16.20 0.18 8.21
N ILE A 84 -14.98 0.05 7.70
CA ILE A 84 -14.33 -1.23 7.44
C ILE A 84 -13.42 -1.50 8.65
N LEU A 85 -13.63 -2.61 9.35
CA LEU A 85 -12.90 -2.89 10.57
C LEU A 85 -11.42 -3.25 10.30
N GLY A 86 -10.52 -2.63 11.07
CA GLY A 86 -9.09 -2.90 11.09
C GLY A 86 -8.66 -3.85 12.23
N ASN A 87 -7.36 -4.08 12.34
CA ASN A 87 -6.84 -4.98 13.36
C ASN A 87 -6.90 -4.42 14.79
N HIS A 88 -6.97 -3.11 14.92
CA HIS A 88 -7.16 -2.47 16.22
C HIS A 88 -8.63 -2.28 16.60
N ASP A 89 -9.58 -2.54 15.71
CA ASP A 89 -11.01 -2.36 15.97
C ASP A 89 -11.61 -3.60 16.67
N THR A 90 -11.43 -3.64 17.99
CA THR A 90 -11.94 -4.72 18.83
C THR A 90 -13.47 -4.74 18.87
N GLU A 91 -14.07 -5.87 19.29
CA GLU A 91 -15.53 -6.00 19.46
C GLU A 91 -16.13 -4.92 20.40
N THR A 92 -15.36 -4.49 21.41
CA THR A 92 -15.79 -3.39 22.28
C THR A 92 -15.85 -2.06 21.55
N ARG A 93 -14.87 -1.76 20.68
CA ARG A 93 -14.89 -0.56 19.83
C ARG A 93 -15.98 -0.64 18.79
N ARG A 94 -16.16 -1.81 18.16
CA ARG A 94 -17.26 -2.03 17.22
C ARG A 94 -18.62 -1.66 17.81
N LYS A 95 -18.92 -2.14 19.03
CA LYS A 95 -20.16 -1.77 19.75
C LYS A 95 -20.25 -0.27 20.04
N MET A 96 -19.13 0.37 20.32
CA MET A 96 -19.09 1.83 20.48
C MET A 96 -19.40 2.54 19.15
N TYR A 97 -18.85 2.04 18.02
CA TYR A 97 -19.13 2.59 16.68
C TYR A 97 -20.61 2.44 16.30
N GLU A 98 -21.23 1.30 16.62
CA GLU A 98 -22.67 1.06 16.41
C GLU A 98 -23.57 2.07 17.14
N ALA A 99 -23.06 2.69 18.21
CA ALA A 99 -23.79 3.71 18.98
C ALA A 99 -23.63 5.14 18.45
N LEU A 100 -22.73 5.37 17.47
CA LEU A 100 -22.52 6.69 16.87
C LEU A 100 -23.63 6.99 15.86
N PRO A 101 -24.33 8.14 15.96
CA PRO A 101 -25.50 8.41 15.14
C PRO A 101 -25.19 8.58 13.64
N GLN A 102 -23.97 8.98 13.28
CA GLN A 102 -23.52 9.15 11.90
C GLN A 102 -22.97 7.86 11.26
N VAL A 103 -22.86 6.76 12.01
CA VAL A 103 -22.39 5.48 11.47
C VAL A 103 -23.55 4.74 10.77
N VAL A 104 -23.40 4.54 9.47
CA VAL A 104 -24.39 3.91 8.59
C VAL A 104 -24.17 2.41 8.48
N SER A 105 -22.93 1.97 8.36
CA SER A 105 -22.57 0.55 8.24
C SER A 105 -21.24 0.21 8.86
N ILE A 106 -21.09 -1.05 9.27
CA ILE A 106 -19.83 -1.62 9.76
C ILE A 106 -19.63 -2.99 9.11
N SER A 107 -18.49 -3.19 8.45
CA SER A 107 -18.17 -4.43 7.76
C SER A 107 -16.66 -4.74 7.86
N TYR A 108 -16.20 -5.89 7.35
CA TYR A 108 -14.77 -6.22 7.25
C TYR A 108 -14.19 -5.92 5.87
N ALA A 109 -15.05 -5.84 4.87
CA ALA A 109 -14.72 -5.43 3.51
C ALA A 109 -15.99 -5.05 2.77
N GLU A 110 -15.86 -4.24 1.72
CA GLU A 110 -16.98 -3.81 0.90
C GLU A 110 -16.55 -3.61 -0.55
N THR A 111 -17.49 -3.66 -1.47
CA THR A 111 -17.26 -3.31 -2.87
C THR A 111 -18.18 -2.17 -3.26
N ILE A 112 -17.62 -1.14 -3.86
CA ILE A 112 -18.37 -0.01 -4.38
C ILE A 112 -18.11 0.21 -5.87
N HIS A 113 -19.13 0.70 -6.56
CA HIS A 113 -19.04 1.07 -7.97
C HIS A 113 -19.25 2.58 -8.08
N TYR A 114 -18.24 3.27 -8.58
CA TYR A 114 -18.31 4.71 -8.73
C TYR A 114 -17.75 5.15 -10.09
N ARG A 115 -18.49 5.93 -10.88
CA ARG A 115 -18.09 6.44 -12.20
C ARG A 115 -17.49 5.39 -13.14
N LYS A 116 -18.05 4.18 -13.16
CA LYS A 116 -17.59 3.01 -13.96
C LYS A 116 -16.29 2.36 -13.47
N TYR A 117 -15.81 2.69 -12.27
CA TYR A 117 -14.72 2.03 -11.60
C TYR A 117 -15.26 1.08 -10.53
N HIS A 118 -14.50 0.02 -10.28
CA HIS A 118 -14.82 -1.01 -9.30
C HIS A 118 -13.79 -0.92 -8.17
N PHE A 119 -14.23 -0.62 -6.96
CA PHE A 119 -13.39 -0.53 -5.79
C PHE A 119 -13.70 -1.66 -4.83
N TYR A 120 -12.66 -2.27 -4.30
CA TYR A 120 -12.69 -3.19 -3.18
C TYR A 120 -12.05 -2.50 -1.99
N LEU A 121 -12.83 -2.31 -0.93
CA LEU A 121 -12.44 -1.62 0.29
C LEU A 121 -12.06 -2.65 1.33
N SER A 122 -10.89 -2.55 1.91
CA SER A 122 -10.41 -3.42 2.98
C SER A 122 -9.41 -2.67 3.84
N HIS A 123 -9.25 -3.07 5.11
CA HIS A 123 -8.20 -2.48 5.93
C HIS A 123 -6.81 -2.88 5.41
N TYR A 124 -6.62 -4.17 5.11
CA TYR A 124 -5.34 -4.68 4.63
C TYR A 124 -5.18 -4.51 3.12
N PRO A 125 -3.96 -4.21 2.63
CA PRO A 125 -3.64 -4.35 1.21
C PRO A 125 -3.94 -5.76 0.72
N THR A 126 -4.75 -5.87 -0.34
CA THR A 126 -5.25 -7.15 -0.83
C THR A 126 -5.01 -7.30 -2.33
N LEU A 127 -4.50 -8.47 -2.74
CA LEU A 127 -4.40 -8.81 -4.15
C LEU A 127 -5.80 -9.06 -4.73
N THR A 128 -6.15 -8.29 -5.75
CA THR A 128 -7.48 -8.33 -6.40
C THR A 128 -7.48 -9.16 -7.68
N ALA A 129 -6.49 -10.02 -7.88
CA ALA A 129 -6.32 -10.85 -9.08
C ALA A 129 -6.27 -10.05 -10.41
N ASN A 130 -5.89 -8.79 -10.36
CA ASN A 130 -5.70 -7.93 -11.54
C ASN A 130 -4.34 -8.18 -12.19
N LEU A 131 -4.11 -9.42 -12.62
CA LEU A 131 -2.83 -9.82 -13.21
C LEU A 131 -2.70 -9.44 -14.70
N ASP A 132 -3.79 -8.97 -15.32
CA ASP A 132 -3.83 -8.57 -16.72
C ASP A 132 -3.55 -7.07 -16.84
N ASP A 133 -2.29 -6.68 -16.96
CA ASP A 133 -1.85 -5.29 -17.07
C ASP A 133 -2.30 -4.59 -18.37
N ASP A 134 -2.76 -5.35 -19.35
CA ASP A 134 -3.29 -4.86 -20.63
C ASP A 134 -4.74 -4.37 -20.51
N LYS A 135 -5.47 -4.72 -19.45
CA LYS A 135 -6.83 -4.22 -19.25
C LYS A 135 -6.85 -2.76 -18.84
N PRO A 136 -7.77 -1.96 -19.37
CA PRO A 136 -7.93 -0.57 -18.95
C PRO A 136 -8.31 -0.49 -17.47
N LEU A 137 -7.86 0.54 -16.76
CA LEU A 137 -8.06 0.72 -15.32
C LEU A 137 -9.51 0.50 -14.85
N ARG A 138 -10.49 0.97 -15.64
CA ARG A 138 -11.93 0.79 -15.35
C ARG A 138 -12.42 -0.66 -15.38
N ALA A 139 -11.65 -1.58 -15.97
CA ALA A 139 -11.97 -3.00 -16.02
C ALA A 139 -11.25 -3.82 -14.96
N ARG A 140 -10.45 -3.14 -14.12
CA ARG A 140 -9.75 -3.74 -13.00
C ARG A 140 -10.52 -3.50 -11.70
N THR A 141 -10.36 -4.37 -10.72
CA THR A 141 -10.79 -4.10 -9.36
C THR A 141 -9.66 -3.35 -8.65
N ILE A 142 -9.97 -2.19 -8.09
CA ILE A 142 -9.00 -1.34 -7.40
C ILE A 142 -9.17 -1.57 -5.90
N ASN A 143 -8.11 -1.97 -5.22
CA ASN A 143 -8.14 -2.07 -3.78
C ASN A 143 -7.80 -0.72 -3.15
N LEU A 144 -8.71 -0.20 -2.34
CA LEU A 144 -8.47 0.91 -1.44
C LEU A 144 -8.24 0.35 -0.04
N CYS A 145 -7.13 0.69 0.58
CA CYS A 145 -6.71 0.09 1.85
C CYS A 145 -6.02 1.09 2.79
N GLY A 146 -5.71 0.60 3.97
CA GLY A 146 -4.94 1.24 5.02
C GLY A 146 -3.83 0.34 5.56
N HIS A 147 -3.65 0.35 6.88
CA HIS A 147 -2.83 -0.55 7.69
C HIS A 147 -1.31 -0.32 7.64
N SER A 148 -0.77 -0.03 6.47
CA SER A 148 0.69 -0.05 6.25
C SER A 148 1.40 1.21 6.71
N HIS A 149 0.67 2.28 7.04
CA HIS A 149 1.19 3.60 7.43
C HIS A 149 2.24 4.16 6.46
N VAL A 150 2.03 3.93 5.18
CA VAL A 150 2.90 4.45 4.12
C VAL A 150 2.59 5.91 3.82
N THR A 151 3.59 6.64 3.31
CA THR A 151 3.43 8.04 2.89
C THR A 151 3.23 8.22 1.38
N ASP A 152 3.39 7.13 0.62
CA ASP A 152 3.13 7.10 -0.82
C ASP A 152 1.84 6.30 -1.09
N PRO A 153 0.77 6.92 -1.60
CA PRO A 153 -0.47 6.21 -1.91
C PRO A 153 -0.30 5.09 -2.95
N PHE A 154 0.81 5.08 -3.69
CA PHE A 154 1.14 4.07 -4.70
C PHE A 154 2.21 3.06 -4.25
N ALA A 155 2.50 2.94 -2.95
CA ALA A 155 3.56 2.06 -2.43
C ALA A 155 3.44 0.61 -2.93
N ASP A 156 2.22 0.11 -3.12
CA ASP A 156 1.92 -1.25 -3.58
C ASP A 156 1.32 -1.33 -4.99
N TRP A 157 1.37 -0.24 -5.77
CA TRP A 157 0.75 -0.15 -7.10
C TRP A 157 1.19 -1.27 -8.06
N GLY A 158 2.46 -1.66 -8.03
CA GLY A 158 2.99 -2.76 -8.85
C GLY A 158 2.53 -4.17 -8.43
N LYS A 159 1.82 -4.30 -7.30
CA LYS A 159 1.34 -5.58 -6.77
C LYS A 159 -0.13 -5.86 -7.11
N GLY A 160 -0.85 -4.95 -7.77
CA GLY A 160 -2.22 -5.23 -8.20
C GLY A 160 -3.23 -4.09 -8.04
N CYS A 161 -2.98 -2.90 -8.54
CA CYS A 161 -3.88 -1.74 -8.43
C CYS A 161 -4.31 -1.45 -6.98
N ILE A 162 -3.36 -1.39 -6.08
CA ILE A 162 -3.55 -1.07 -4.67
C ILE A 162 -3.29 0.42 -4.48
N TYR A 163 -4.21 1.12 -3.82
CA TYR A 163 -4.11 2.53 -3.47
C TYR A 163 -4.30 2.69 -1.96
N HIS A 164 -3.32 3.29 -1.31
CA HIS A 164 -3.30 3.51 0.12
C HIS A 164 -4.03 4.79 0.52
N CYS A 165 -4.96 4.68 1.47
CA CYS A 165 -5.85 5.75 1.92
C CYS A 165 -5.58 6.18 3.37
N GLU A 166 -4.47 5.72 3.96
CA GLU A 166 -4.07 6.13 5.30
C GLU A 166 -3.88 7.65 5.39
N VAL A 167 -4.22 8.21 6.53
CA VAL A 167 -3.97 9.63 6.82
C VAL A 167 -2.50 10.01 6.63
N ASP A 168 -1.59 9.05 6.79
CA ASP A 168 -0.14 9.21 6.57
C ASP A 168 0.20 9.52 5.10
N ALA A 169 -0.53 8.93 4.14
CA ALA A 169 -0.35 9.15 2.71
C ALA A 169 -0.99 10.46 2.21
N HIS A 170 -1.92 11.03 2.98
CA HIS A 170 -2.74 12.17 2.56
C HIS A 170 -2.63 13.38 3.50
N ASN A 171 -1.53 13.53 4.23
CA ASN A 171 -1.28 14.63 5.15
C ASN A 171 -2.39 14.85 6.19
N GLY A 172 -3.06 13.78 6.60
CA GLY A 172 -4.15 13.81 7.58
C GLY A 172 -5.55 14.11 7.01
N PHE A 173 -5.70 14.29 5.70
CA PHE A 173 -6.99 14.61 5.07
C PHE A 173 -7.68 13.38 4.51
N PRO A 174 -9.03 13.26 4.62
CA PRO A 174 -9.80 12.35 3.79
C PRO A 174 -9.64 12.70 2.31
N ILE A 175 -9.64 11.68 1.45
CA ILE A 175 -9.48 11.84 0.00
C ILE A 175 -10.75 11.45 -0.75
N SER A 176 -11.20 12.25 -1.73
CA SER A 176 -12.37 11.90 -2.51
C SER A 176 -12.08 10.81 -3.54
N LEU A 177 -13.08 9.98 -3.87
CA LEU A 177 -12.95 9.00 -4.95
C LEU A 177 -12.63 9.65 -6.30
N ASP A 178 -13.08 10.87 -6.52
CA ASP A 178 -12.73 11.62 -7.74
C ASP A 178 -11.24 11.91 -7.81
N THR A 179 -10.64 12.36 -6.71
CA THR A 179 -9.20 12.59 -6.62
C THR A 179 -8.42 11.29 -6.79
N ILE A 180 -8.85 10.20 -6.14
CA ILE A 180 -8.23 8.88 -6.29
C ILE A 180 -8.24 8.44 -7.77
N ILE A 181 -9.36 8.60 -8.48
CA ILE A 181 -9.48 8.25 -9.90
C ILE A 181 -8.50 9.08 -10.75
N GLU A 182 -8.39 10.38 -10.50
CA GLU A 182 -7.46 11.24 -11.26
C GLU A 182 -6.00 10.90 -10.95
N ASP A 183 -5.66 10.61 -9.70
CA ASP A 183 -4.33 10.16 -9.30
C ASP A 183 -3.94 8.86 -10.01
N MET A 184 -4.84 7.88 -10.03
CA MET A 184 -4.59 6.61 -10.70
C MET A 184 -4.45 6.76 -12.22
N LYS A 185 -5.27 7.61 -12.86
CA LYS A 185 -5.12 7.91 -14.29
C LYS A 185 -3.76 8.52 -14.59
N ARG A 186 -3.35 9.49 -13.78
CA ARG A 186 -2.02 10.11 -13.90
C ARG A 186 -0.92 9.06 -13.76
N ARG A 187 -1.01 8.20 -12.76
CA ARG A 187 -0.03 7.13 -12.53
C ARG A 187 0.08 6.16 -13.72
N VAL A 188 -1.05 5.73 -14.27
CA VAL A 188 -1.05 4.87 -15.49
C VAL A 188 -0.35 5.57 -16.65
N GLN A 189 -0.64 6.85 -16.90
CA GLN A 189 0.01 7.61 -17.97
C GLN A 189 1.53 7.74 -17.77
N GLU A 190 1.97 7.97 -16.52
CA GLU A 190 3.39 8.02 -16.17
C GLU A 190 4.08 6.67 -16.40
N ASP A 191 3.43 5.57 -16.03
CA ASP A 191 3.94 4.21 -16.24
C ASP A 191 4.02 3.87 -17.74
N GLU A 192 3.01 4.20 -18.53
CA GLU A 192 3.01 4.04 -19.98
C GLU A 192 4.14 4.85 -20.65
N ALA A 193 4.31 6.11 -20.25
CA ALA A 193 5.38 6.97 -20.77
C ALA A 193 6.77 6.43 -20.41
N ARG A 194 6.94 5.95 -19.16
CA ARG A 194 8.17 5.32 -18.70
C ARG A 194 8.48 4.06 -19.50
N TYR A 195 7.49 3.19 -19.72
CA TYR A 195 7.63 1.97 -20.51
C TYR A 195 7.97 2.26 -21.97
N ALA A 196 7.28 3.22 -22.61
CA ALA A 196 7.57 3.64 -23.98
C ALA A 196 9.02 4.15 -24.12
N LYS A 197 9.50 4.93 -23.15
CA LYS A 197 10.90 5.41 -23.11
C LYS A 197 11.90 4.26 -23.00
N GLN A 198 11.62 3.29 -22.13
CA GLN A 198 12.47 2.10 -21.97
C GLN A 198 12.50 1.26 -23.26
N LEU A 199 11.34 1.06 -23.89
CA LEU A 199 11.25 0.32 -25.16
C LEU A 199 11.99 1.03 -26.30
N ALA A 200 11.90 2.35 -26.38
CA ALA A 200 12.64 3.14 -27.36
C ALA A 200 14.16 3.03 -27.16
N ALA A 201 14.63 3.05 -25.90
CA ALA A 201 16.03 2.87 -25.56
C ALA A 201 16.54 1.46 -25.95
N LEU A 202 15.73 0.42 -25.68
CA LEU A 202 16.07 -0.95 -26.09
C LEU A 202 16.14 -1.07 -27.61
N LYS A 203 15.17 -0.56 -28.35
CA LYS A 203 15.20 -0.58 -29.83
C LYS A 203 16.45 0.09 -30.37
N LYS A 204 16.83 1.25 -29.83
CA LYS A 204 18.05 1.93 -30.23
C LYS A 204 19.30 1.06 -30.02
N CYS A 205 19.39 0.29 -28.93
CA CYS A 205 20.49 -0.63 -28.70
C CYS A 205 20.53 -1.78 -29.73
N PHE A 206 19.40 -2.23 -30.24
CA PHE A 206 19.33 -3.28 -31.27
C PHE A 206 19.55 -2.76 -32.70
N ASP A 207 19.21 -1.50 -32.96
CA ASP A 207 19.37 -0.87 -34.28
C ASP A 207 20.80 -0.33 -34.51
N GLU A 208 21.60 -0.14 -33.45
CA GLU A 208 23.03 0.18 -33.59
C GLU A 208 23.77 -1.08 -34.06
N PRO A 209 24.43 -1.04 -35.23
CA PRO A 209 25.17 -2.20 -35.70
C PRO A 209 26.23 -2.58 -34.67
N PHE A 210 26.37 -3.87 -34.41
CA PHE A 210 27.32 -4.50 -33.45
C PHE A 210 28.79 -4.16 -33.68
N THR A 211 29.08 -3.18 -34.52
CA THR A 211 30.43 -2.75 -34.90
C THR A 211 31.19 -1.99 -33.80
N LYS A 212 30.54 -1.71 -32.64
CA LYS A 212 31.24 -1.04 -31.51
C LYS A 212 31.34 -1.85 -30.21
N VAL A 213 30.93 -3.10 -30.20
CA VAL A 213 31.21 -4.00 -29.06
C VAL A 213 32.57 -4.69 -29.27
N ASN A 214 33.59 -3.90 -29.61
CA ASN A 214 34.97 -4.30 -29.44
C ASN A 214 35.57 -3.77 -28.12
N THR A 215 34.71 -3.49 -27.14
CA THR A 215 35.15 -3.57 -25.75
C THR A 215 35.01 -5.04 -25.39
N ILE A 216 36.05 -5.77 -25.63
CA ILE A 216 36.35 -7.07 -25.05
C ILE A 216 35.88 -6.97 -23.59
N ILE A 217 34.72 -7.60 -23.30
CA ILE A 217 34.53 -8.16 -21.98
C ILE A 217 35.69 -9.16 -21.92
N GLN A 218 36.83 -8.74 -21.37
CA GLN A 218 37.76 -9.68 -20.81
C GLN A 218 36.96 -10.38 -19.69
N ILE A 219 36.31 -11.46 -20.09
CA ILE A 219 35.94 -12.50 -19.15
C ILE A 219 37.32 -12.94 -18.63
N GLN A 220 37.73 -12.34 -17.52
CA GLN A 220 38.83 -12.95 -16.77
C GLN A 220 38.36 -14.38 -16.53
N PRO A 221 39.14 -15.36 -16.96
CA PRO A 221 38.82 -16.75 -16.66
C PRO A 221 38.59 -16.78 -15.15
N ILE A 222 37.41 -17.20 -14.74
CA ILE A 222 37.07 -17.38 -13.33
C ILE A 222 38.13 -18.31 -12.81
N ALA A 223 38.99 -17.76 -11.95
CA ALA A 223 40.17 -18.44 -11.45
C ALA A 223 39.77 -19.79 -10.88
N ASN A 224 40.38 -20.83 -11.46
CA ASN A 224 40.52 -22.18 -10.94
C ASN A 224 39.30 -22.69 -10.13
N CYS A 225 38.42 -23.40 -10.81
CA CYS A 225 37.34 -24.22 -10.22
C CYS A 225 37.88 -25.21 -9.16
N ASP A 226 39.13 -25.56 -9.19
CA ASP A 226 39.82 -26.43 -8.21
C ASP A 226 39.77 -25.91 -6.78
N LYS A 227 39.58 -24.60 -6.58
CA LYS A 227 39.41 -24.01 -5.23
C LYS A 227 38.02 -24.21 -4.63
N CYS A 228 37.00 -24.42 -5.45
CA CYS A 228 35.62 -24.60 -4.94
C CYS A 228 35.40 -26.01 -4.36
N ILE A 229 36.20 -26.99 -4.74
CA ILE A 229 36.04 -28.41 -4.34
C ILE A 229 36.82 -28.72 -3.05
N SER A 230 37.81 -27.95 -2.69
CA SER A 230 38.75 -28.31 -1.62
C SER A 230 38.62 -27.50 -0.33
N THR A 231 37.72 -26.51 -0.25
CA THR A 231 37.61 -25.67 0.95
C THR A 231 36.13 -25.57 1.40
N PRO A 232 35.77 -26.29 2.49
CA PRO A 232 34.42 -26.10 3.09
C PRO A 232 34.26 -24.65 3.53
N GLY A 233 33.18 -23.99 3.05
CA GLY A 233 32.81 -22.62 3.44
C GLY A 233 33.32 -21.52 2.49
N TYR A 234 33.80 -21.85 1.31
CA TYR A 234 34.18 -20.85 0.30
C TYR A 234 32.96 -20.40 -0.50
N ASP A 235 32.53 -19.14 -0.32
CA ASP A 235 31.50 -18.52 -1.12
C ASP A 235 32.01 -18.22 -2.54
N CYS A 236 31.55 -18.96 -3.53
CA CYS A 236 31.93 -18.74 -4.92
C CYS A 236 31.32 -17.40 -5.41
N PRO A 237 32.12 -16.43 -5.91
CA PRO A 237 31.60 -15.14 -6.38
C PRO A 237 30.58 -15.24 -7.52
N GLY A 238 30.47 -16.39 -8.20
CA GLY A 238 29.49 -16.64 -9.26
C GLY A 238 28.10 -17.02 -8.75
N VAL A 239 27.92 -17.27 -7.43
CA VAL A 239 26.65 -17.72 -6.85
C VAL A 239 25.68 -16.57 -6.54
N GLN A 240 26.09 -15.33 -6.66
CA GLN A 240 25.21 -14.16 -6.43
C GLN A 240 24.29 -13.84 -7.61
N ASN A 241 24.29 -14.63 -8.68
CA ASN A 241 23.37 -14.43 -9.79
C ASN A 241 22.22 -15.45 -9.69
N PRO A 242 20.98 -15.03 -9.40
CA PRO A 242 19.82 -15.92 -9.20
C PRO A 242 19.41 -16.71 -10.46
N PHE A 243 20.05 -16.47 -11.61
CA PHE A 243 19.74 -17.12 -12.88
C PHE A 243 20.67 -18.29 -13.27
N TYR A 244 21.67 -18.62 -12.45
CA TYR A 244 22.56 -19.74 -12.75
C TYR A 244 22.41 -20.88 -11.74
N ASP A 245 21.64 -21.90 -12.12
CA ASP A 245 21.57 -23.18 -11.38
C ASP A 245 22.78 -24.08 -11.57
N ARG A 246 23.79 -23.64 -12.34
CA ARG A 246 24.99 -24.46 -12.65
C ARG A 246 26.24 -23.60 -12.76
N CYS A 247 27.37 -24.15 -12.28
CA CYS A 247 28.70 -23.64 -12.61
C CYS A 247 28.86 -23.59 -14.15
N PRO A 248 29.54 -22.57 -14.72
CA PRO A 248 29.81 -22.48 -16.17
C PRO A 248 30.42 -23.72 -16.77
N GLU A 249 31.14 -24.54 -15.98
CA GLU A 249 31.73 -25.81 -16.39
C GLU A 249 30.82 -27.04 -16.21
N GLY A 250 29.56 -26.87 -15.88
CA GLY A 250 28.56 -27.97 -15.86
C GLY A 250 28.50 -28.79 -14.57
N HIS A 251 29.23 -28.42 -13.52
CA HIS A 251 29.19 -29.10 -12.23
C HIS A 251 27.90 -28.76 -11.48
N LYS A 252 27.16 -29.78 -11.00
CA LYS A 252 25.98 -29.60 -10.14
C LYS A 252 26.44 -29.22 -8.73
N TYR A 253 25.90 -28.12 -8.21
CA TYR A 253 25.99 -27.84 -6.79
C TYR A 253 25.24 -28.91 -6.00
N GLN A 254 25.95 -29.71 -5.20
CA GLN A 254 25.32 -30.41 -4.08
C GLN A 254 25.14 -29.41 -2.96
N ARG A 255 23.92 -28.96 -2.75
CA ARG A 255 23.56 -28.35 -1.47
C ARG A 255 23.51 -29.49 -0.45
N ASP A 256 24.33 -29.44 0.55
CA ASP A 256 24.07 -30.19 1.76
C ASP A 256 22.71 -29.73 2.29
N PRO A 257 21.79 -30.65 2.63
CA PRO A 257 20.52 -30.26 3.22
C PRO A 257 20.82 -29.50 4.51
N PRO A 258 20.15 -28.38 4.77
CA PRO A 258 20.26 -27.70 6.06
C PRO A 258 19.88 -28.71 7.13
N ASP A 259 20.73 -28.84 8.13
CA ASP A 259 20.50 -29.70 9.28
C ASP A 259 19.08 -29.51 9.81
N GLY A 260 18.35 -30.63 9.88
CA GLY A 260 16.94 -30.67 10.21
C GLY A 260 16.66 -30.07 11.58
N GLY A 261 16.07 -28.88 11.58
CA GLY A 261 15.40 -28.29 12.69
C GLY A 261 13.91 -28.27 12.43
N TYR A 262 13.22 -29.33 12.85
CA TYR A 262 11.77 -29.28 13.01
C TYR A 262 11.46 -28.29 14.14
N TYR A 263 10.75 -27.23 13.81
CA TYR A 263 10.00 -26.48 14.79
C TYR A 263 8.56 -27.00 14.79
N SER A 264 8.23 -27.65 15.90
CA SER A 264 6.88 -28.00 16.34
C SER A 264 6.07 -26.75 16.69
#